data_f8d31b3db3a264820f0538b1bc444469
#
_entry.id   f8d31b3db3a264820f0538b1bc444469
#
_cell.length_a   1.000
_cell.length_b   1.000
_cell.length_c   1.000
_cell.angle_alpha   90.00
_cell.angle_beta   90.00
_cell.angle_gamma   90.00
#
_symmetry.space_group_name_H-M   'P 1'
#
loop_
_entity.id
_entity.type
_entity.pdbx_description
1 polymer ?
#
loop_
_entity_poly.entity_id
_entity_poly.type
_entity_poly.pdbx_seq_one_letter_code
_entity_poly.pdbx_strand_id
1 'polypeptide(L)'
;MENCIFCKIVAGTIPSKKVFEDEDLVVFHDINPAAPMHLLMVPREHIATLADSSDRHQALLGKMLLLAPKLAQEHGGGYQHGADGPTGGFKTLINTGPDGGQEVYHLHLHLMGGPRPWRGQR
;
A
#
# COMPACT_ATOMS: atom_id res chain seq x y z
N MET A 1 -4.10 -19.90 5.81
CA MET A 1 -4.55 -18.79 4.98
C MET A 1 -4.62 -19.14 3.51
N GLU A 2 -5.17 -20.33 3.24
CA GLU A 2 -5.22 -20.86 1.87
C GLU A 2 -6.05 -20.00 0.92
N ASN A 3 -7.07 -19.34 1.46
CA ASN A 3 -7.96 -18.54 0.63
C ASN A 3 -7.55 -17.09 0.50
N CYS A 4 -6.42 -16.70 1.10
CA CYS A 4 -5.97 -15.32 1.04
C CYS A 4 -5.07 -15.12 -0.17
N ILE A 5 -5.56 -14.32 -1.13
CA ILE A 5 -4.80 -14.03 -2.34
C ILE A 5 -3.48 -13.33 -2.02
N PHE A 6 -3.47 -12.45 -1.00
CA PHE A 6 -2.23 -11.74 -0.64
C PHE A 6 -1.22 -12.67 0.04
N CYS A 7 -1.70 -13.65 0.84
CA CYS A 7 -0.79 -14.67 1.35
C CYS A 7 -0.14 -15.46 0.22
N LYS A 8 -0.89 -15.73 -0.84
CA LYS A 8 -0.37 -16.43 -2.01
C LYS A 8 0.66 -15.60 -2.75
N ILE A 9 0.44 -14.29 -2.87
CA ILE A 9 1.39 -13.38 -3.49
C ILE A 9 2.67 -13.31 -2.65
N VAL A 10 2.52 -13.18 -1.34
CA VAL A 10 3.65 -13.15 -0.40
C VAL A 10 4.48 -14.43 -0.50
N ALA A 11 3.81 -15.57 -0.63
CA ALA A 11 4.48 -16.87 -0.77
C ALA A 11 5.07 -17.10 -2.16
N GLY A 12 4.75 -16.24 -3.13
CA GLY A 12 5.23 -16.40 -4.49
C GLY A 12 4.43 -17.40 -5.32
N THR A 13 3.31 -17.89 -4.79
CA THR A 13 2.46 -18.86 -5.49
C THR A 13 1.70 -18.21 -6.64
N ILE A 14 1.34 -16.94 -6.47
CA ILE A 14 0.69 -16.14 -7.52
C ILE A 14 1.66 -15.03 -7.91
N PRO A 15 1.91 -14.83 -9.22
CA PRO A 15 2.83 -13.78 -9.65
C PRO A 15 2.26 -12.39 -9.41
N SER A 16 3.16 -11.43 -9.22
CA SER A 16 2.81 -10.02 -9.06
C SER A 16 4.00 -9.19 -9.52
N LYS A 17 3.75 -7.91 -9.79
CA LYS A 17 4.83 -6.99 -10.16
C LYS A 17 5.35 -6.33 -8.90
N LYS A 18 6.26 -7.01 -8.24
CA LYS A 18 6.84 -6.52 -6.97
C LYS A 18 7.81 -5.39 -7.23
N VAL A 19 7.78 -4.39 -6.35
CA VAL A 19 8.72 -3.26 -6.38
C VAL A 19 9.61 -3.24 -5.15
N PHE A 20 9.25 -3.99 -4.11
CA PHE A 20 10.01 -4.03 -2.86
C PHE A 20 9.62 -5.28 -2.08
N GLU A 21 10.58 -5.91 -1.42
CA GLU A 21 10.28 -6.94 -0.43
C GLU A 21 11.43 -7.08 0.54
N ASP A 22 11.09 -7.38 1.77
CA ASP A 22 12.06 -7.66 2.81
C ASP A 22 11.46 -8.70 3.77
N GLU A 23 12.01 -8.83 4.97
CA GLU A 23 11.54 -9.82 5.94
C GLU A 23 10.14 -9.55 6.49
N ASP A 24 9.63 -8.33 6.33
CA ASP A 24 8.34 -7.93 6.90
C ASP A 24 7.26 -7.63 5.87
N LEU A 25 7.66 -7.15 4.69
CA LEU A 25 6.74 -6.55 3.73
C LEU A 25 6.99 -7.04 2.32
N VAL A 26 5.90 -7.05 1.54
CA VAL A 26 5.96 -7.17 0.08
C VAL A 26 5.14 -6.02 -0.49
N VAL A 27 5.69 -5.32 -1.48
CA VAL A 27 5.00 -4.21 -2.14
C VAL A 27 4.93 -4.49 -3.62
N PHE A 28 3.75 -4.34 -4.21
CA PHE A 28 3.55 -4.64 -5.63
C PHE A 28 2.52 -3.70 -6.25
N HIS A 29 2.52 -3.63 -7.57
CA HIS A 29 1.56 -2.81 -8.30
C HIS A 29 0.14 -3.39 -8.18
N ASP A 30 -0.83 -2.52 -7.93
CA ASP A 30 -2.24 -2.92 -8.01
C ASP A 30 -2.53 -3.20 -9.50
N ILE A 31 -3.15 -4.34 -9.79
CA ILE A 31 -3.48 -4.71 -11.16
C ILE A 31 -4.63 -3.88 -11.72
N ASN A 32 -5.33 -3.18 -10.85
CA ASN A 32 -6.49 -2.37 -11.21
C ASN A 32 -6.30 -0.96 -10.66
N PRO A 33 -5.28 -0.24 -11.13
CA PRO A 33 -4.86 1.02 -10.50
C PRO A 33 -5.92 2.11 -10.58
N ALA A 34 -6.06 2.87 -9.50
CA ALA A 34 -6.94 4.02 -9.43
C ALA A 34 -6.18 5.32 -9.62
N ALA A 35 -4.85 5.27 -9.75
CA ALA A 35 -3.98 6.43 -9.92
C ALA A 35 -2.82 6.03 -10.82
N PRO A 36 -2.08 7.01 -11.39
CA PRO A 36 -0.90 6.69 -12.22
C PRO A 36 0.12 5.81 -11.51
N MET A 37 0.32 6.04 -10.20
CA MET A 37 1.06 5.13 -9.33
C MET A 37 0.08 4.57 -8.33
N HIS A 38 -0.04 3.25 -8.24
CA HIS A 38 -0.91 2.62 -7.24
C HIS A 38 -0.25 1.33 -6.77
N LEU A 39 0.35 1.39 -5.60
CA LEU A 39 1.06 0.27 -5.00
C LEU A 39 0.26 -0.25 -3.81
N LEU A 40 0.39 -1.55 -3.56
CA LEU A 40 -0.17 -2.21 -2.38
C LEU A 40 0.98 -2.67 -1.50
N MET A 41 0.97 -2.24 -0.26
CA MET A 41 1.99 -2.59 0.72
C MET A 41 1.38 -3.60 1.68
N VAL A 42 1.93 -4.81 1.70
CA VAL A 42 1.31 -5.97 2.33
C VAL A 42 2.28 -6.60 3.33
N PRO A 43 1.90 -6.71 4.61
CA PRO A 43 2.72 -7.46 5.56
C PRO A 43 2.80 -8.93 5.17
N ARG A 44 3.93 -9.56 5.42
CA ARG A 44 4.04 -11.01 5.24
C ARG A 44 3.17 -11.76 6.24
N GLU A 45 3.10 -11.23 7.45
CA GLU A 45 2.20 -11.78 8.45
C GLU A 45 0.75 -11.53 8.03
N HIS A 46 -0.10 -12.55 8.14
CA HIS A 46 -1.52 -12.40 7.84
C HIS A 46 -2.21 -11.73 9.03
N ILE A 47 -2.54 -10.46 8.87
CA ILE A 47 -3.38 -9.70 9.80
C ILE A 47 -4.60 -9.33 8.97
N ALA A 48 -5.79 -9.79 9.37
CA ALA A 48 -6.97 -9.62 8.52
C ALA A 48 -7.31 -8.15 8.29
N THR A 49 -7.36 -7.37 9.37
CA THR A 49 -7.71 -5.94 9.28
C THR A 49 -6.84 -5.13 10.23
N LEU A 50 -6.84 -3.82 10.04
CA LEU A 50 -6.18 -2.92 10.98
C LEU A 50 -6.76 -3.05 12.38
N ALA A 51 -8.06 -3.34 12.48
CA ALA A 51 -8.72 -3.50 13.78
C ALA A 51 -8.21 -4.73 14.54
N ASP A 52 -7.60 -5.69 13.84
CA ASP A 52 -7.02 -6.89 14.45
C ASP A 52 -5.57 -6.71 14.86
N SER A 53 -4.97 -5.57 14.55
CA SER A 53 -3.60 -5.31 14.95
C SER A 53 -3.53 -4.95 16.43
N SER A 54 -2.35 -5.09 17.00
CA SER A 54 -2.12 -4.85 18.42
C SER A 54 -0.80 -4.11 18.59
N ASP A 55 -0.43 -3.86 19.85
CA ASP A 55 0.79 -3.12 20.16
C ASP A 55 2.05 -3.75 19.58
N ARG A 56 2.06 -5.08 19.42
CA ARG A 56 3.22 -5.74 18.84
C ARG A 56 3.42 -5.42 17.35
N HIS A 57 2.40 -4.84 16.72
CA HIS A 57 2.47 -4.43 15.30
C HIS A 57 2.90 -2.98 15.13
N GLN A 58 3.19 -2.27 16.21
CA GLN A 58 3.51 -0.84 16.14
C GLN A 58 4.71 -0.58 15.22
N ALA A 59 5.78 -1.35 15.37
CA ALA A 59 6.96 -1.18 14.53
C ALA A 59 6.66 -1.47 13.06
N LEU A 60 5.88 -2.52 12.80
CA LEU A 60 5.49 -2.89 11.45
C LEU A 60 4.69 -1.78 10.78
N LEU A 61 3.67 -1.25 11.46
CA LEU A 61 2.81 -0.21 10.90
C LEU A 61 3.59 1.08 10.68
N GLY A 62 4.47 1.43 11.61
CA GLY A 62 5.34 2.59 11.44
C GLY A 62 6.27 2.44 10.25
N LYS A 63 6.83 1.24 10.08
CA LYS A 63 7.69 0.93 8.94
C LYS A 63 6.95 1.11 7.62
N MET A 64 5.71 0.63 7.55
CA MET A 64 4.89 0.77 6.34
C MET A 64 4.69 2.24 5.98
N LEU A 65 4.33 3.05 6.96
CA LEU A 65 4.10 4.48 6.72
C LEU A 65 5.37 5.22 6.35
N LEU A 66 6.50 4.86 6.93
CA LEU A 66 7.76 5.53 6.62
C LEU A 66 8.35 5.09 5.28
N LEU A 67 8.02 3.87 4.84
CA LEU A 67 8.46 3.38 3.53
C LEU A 67 7.68 4.05 2.39
N ALA A 68 6.44 4.48 2.65
CA ALA A 68 5.58 5.04 1.62
C ALA A 68 6.19 6.23 0.88
N PRO A 69 6.74 7.27 1.55
CA PRO A 69 7.33 8.39 0.81
C PRO A 69 8.53 7.98 -0.03
N LYS A 70 9.31 7.00 0.41
CA LYS A 70 10.47 6.53 -0.37
C LYS A 70 10.03 5.86 -1.66
N LEU A 71 9.03 4.98 -1.58
CA LEU A 71 8.51 4.30 -2.76
C LEU A 71 7.78 5.27 -3.68
N ALA A 72 7.06 6.24 -3.10
CA ALA A 72 6.40 7.27 -3.91
C ALA A 72 7.42 8.05 -4.73
N GLN A 73 8.54 8.42 -4.11
CA GLN A 73 9.60 9.16 -4.81
C GLN A 73 10.14 8.35 -5.99
N GLU A 74 10.31 7.04 -5.81
CA GLU A 74 10.87 6.16 -6.84
C GLU A 74 9.89 5.86 -7.97
N HIS A 75 8.60 5.97 -7.71
CA HIS A 75 7.57 5.49 -8.63
C HIS A 75 6.63 6.58 -9.15
N GLY A 76 7.01 7.84 -9.00
CA GLY A 76 6.30 8.93 -9.67
C GLY A 76 5.26 9.66 -8.83
N GLY A 77 5.19 9.39 -7.53
CA GLY A 77 4.28 10.08 -6.62
C GLY A 77 4.98 10.94 -5.57
N GLY A 78 6.23 11.29 -5.80
CA GLY A 78 7.00 12.04 -4.80
C GLY A 78 6.46 13.43 -4.57
N TYR A 79 6.58 13.89 -3.32
CA TYR A 79 6.20 15.23 -2.91
C TYR A 79 7.44 16.09 -2.78
N GLN A 80 7.32 17.36 -3.19
CA GLN A 80 8.41 18.32 -3.04
C GLN A 80 7.90 19.67 -2.57
N HIS A 81 8.72 20.33 -1.77
CA HIS A 81 8.52 21.73 -1.41
C HIS A 81 9.18 22.59 -2.48
N GLY A 82 8.42 22.97 -3.51
CA GLY A 82 8.95 23.81 -4.59
C GLY A 82 9.01 25.26 -4.17
N ALA A 83 9.79 26.05 -4.92
CA ALA A 83 9.92 27.48 -4.67
C ALA A 83 8.57 28.20 -4.78
N ASP A 84 7.69 27.71 -5.65
CA ASP A 84 6.37 28.29 -5.88
C ASP A 84 5.27 27.53 -5.13
N GLY A 85 5.65 26.71 -4.16
CA GLY A 85 4.72 25.94 -3.35
C GLY A 85 4.90 24.44 -3.52
N PRO A 86 4.04 23.65 -2.85
CA PRO A 86 4.16 22.20 -2.91
C PRO A 86 3.79 21.64 -4.28
N THR A 87 4.52 20.62 -4.71
CA THR A 87 4.26 19.92 -5.97
C THR A 87 4.29 18.42 -5.75
N GLY A 88 3.59 17.68 -6.62
CA GLY A 88 3.53 16.24 -6.53
C GLY A 88 2.73 15.78 -5.33
N GLY A 89 3.04 14.57 -4.87
CA GLY A 89 2.44 14.05 -3.65
C GLY A 89 1.76 12.71 -3.85
N PHE A 90 1.34 12.14 -2.74
CA PHE A 90 0.73 10.82 -2.72
C PHE A 90 -0.28 10.76 -1.59
N LYS A 91 -1.09 9.72 -1.65
CA LYS A 91 -2.10 9.43 -0.65
C LYS A 91 -1.89 8.02 -0.13
N THR A 92 -1.99 7.85 1.17
CA THR A 92 -1.96 6.53 1.80
C THR A 92 -3.31 6.27 2.45
N LEU A 93 -3.80 5.04 2.33
CA LEU A 93 -5.01 4.65 3.04
C LEU A 93 -5.02 3.16 3.32
N ILE A 94 -5.72 2.80 4.40
CA ILE A 94 -5.98 1.42 4.78
C ILE A 94 -7.49 1.31 4.97
N ASN A 95 -8.12 0.41 4.20
CA ASN A 95 -9.54 0.13 4.35
C ASN A 95 -9.73 -0.92 5.43
N THR A 96 -10.73 -0.74 6.27
CA THR A 96 -11.01 -1.67 7.37
C THR A 96 -12.50 -2.02 7.36
N GLY A 97 -12.80 -3.30 7.16
CA GLY A 97 -14.16 -3.82 7.22
C GLY A 97 -15.02 -3.42 6.04
N PRO A 98 -16.26 -3.91 6.00
CA PRO A 98 -17.16 -3.62 4.87
C PRO A 98 -17.48 -2.14 4.71
N ASP A 99 -17.72 -1.44 5.81
CA ASP A 99 -18.04 -0.02 5.75
C ASP A 99 -16.84 0.83 5.37
N GLY A 100 -15.63 0.29 5.57
CA GLY A 100 -14.39 0.95 5.14
C GLY A 100 -13.99 0.60 3.73
N GLY A 101 -14.76 -0.25 3.06
CA GLY A 101 -14.47 -0.63 1.68
C GLY A 101 -13.39 -1.68 1.51
N GLN A 102 -13.11 -2.45 2.55
CA GLN A 102 -12.08 -3.49 2.47
C GLN A 102 -12.59 -4.65 1.62
N GLU A 103 -11.81 -5.05 0.62
CA GLU A 103 -12.18 -6.15 -0.27
C GLU A 103 -11.37 -7.42 0.01
N VAL A 104 -10.07 -7.27 0.26
CA VAL A 104 -9.21 -8.41 0.60
C VAL A 104 -8.89 -8.33 2.09
N TYR A 105 -9.21 -9.41 2.83
CA TYR A 105 -9.02 -9.44 4.28
C TYR A 105 -7.63 -9.93 4.65
N HIS A 106 -6.67 -9.16 4.23
CA HIS A 106 -5.28 -9.19 4.60
C HIS A 106 -4.84 -7.73 4.60
N LEU A 107 -4.51 -7.21 5.76
CA LEU A 107 -4.13 -5.79 5.95
C LEU A 107 -3.25 -5.33 4.82
N HIS A 108 -3.59 -4.22 4.19
CA HIS A 108 -2.75 -3.63 3.16
C HIS A 108 -2.95 -2.13 3.11
N LEU A 109 -1.87 -1.45 2.78
CA LEU A 109 -1.86 0.00 2.64
C LEU A 109 -1.81 0.33 1.15
N HIS A 110 -2.77 1.14 0.71
CA HIS A 110 -2.76 1.68 -0.65
C HIS A 110 -1.86 2.91 -0.67
N LEU A 111 -0.92 2.93 -1.60
CA LEU A 111 -0.07 4.08 -1.86
C LEU A 111 -0.38 4.54 -3.27
N MET A 112 -1.00 5.71 -3.39
CA MET A 112 -1.44 6.23 -4.69
C MET A 112 -0.86 7.61 -4.92
N GLY A 113 -0.39 7.86 -6.13
CA GLY A 113 0.20 9.15 -6.47
C GLY A 113 0.23 9.37 -7.96
N GLY A 114 0.78 10.51 -8.32
CA GLY A 114 0.87 10.92 -9.70
C GLY A 114 -0.13 12.00 -10.06
N PRO A 115 -0.01 12.58 -11.26
CA PRO A 115 -0.86 13.70 -11.64
C PRO A 115 -2.35 13.37 -11.58
N ARG A 116 -3.12 14.30 -11.05
CA ARG A 116 -4.57 14.20 -11.00
C ARG A 116 -5.18 14.71 -12.31
N PRO A 117 -6.44 14.34 -12.66
CA PRO A 117 -7.37 13.57 -11.83
C PRO A 117 -7.12 12.06 -11.87
N TRP A 118 -7.55 11.36 -10.83
CA TRP A 118 -7.46 9.91 -10.76
C TRP A 118 -8.85 9.30 -10.97
N ARG A 119 -8.86 8.07 -11.46
CA ARG A 119 -10.10 7.34 -11.71
C ARG A 119 -10.81 7.07 -10.38
N GLY A 120 -12.12 7.41 -10.31
CA GLY A 120 -12.95 7.16 -9.13
C GLY A 120 -12.46 7.85 -7.88
N GLN A 121 -11.76 8.96 -8.00
CA GLN A 121 -11.03 9.58 -6.92
C GLN A 121 -11.74 10.77 -6.32
N ARG A 122 -11.60 10.88 -5.03
CA ARG A 122 -11.98 12.05 -4.27
C ARG A 122 -10.86 12.54 -3.41
#